data_2dac2ba13d6749b3ac96f4f3c2ba5983
#
_entry.id   2dac2ba13d6749b3ac96f4f3c2ba5983
#
_cell.length_a   1.000
_cell.length_b   1.000
_cell.length_c   1.000
_cell.angle_alpha   90.00
_cell.angle_beta   90.00
_cell.angle_gamma   90.00
#
_symmetry.space_group_name_H-M   'P 1'
#
loop_
_entity.id
_entity.type
_entity.pdbx_description
1 polymer ?
#
loop_
_entity_poly.entity_id
_entity_poly.type
_entity_poly.pdbx_seq_one_letter_code
_entity_poly.pdbx_strand_id
1 'polypeptide(L)'
;EVRFEDYSHEAETGDGTRHPEFAIAQWAAANLTAEERDRAVVYTSAEHCPMCAAGHAWVGLGRIVFATSSAQILAWRTEWEVGAMPVAVHPINHIAPHLTVAGPVPELAQRVRALLRRSAGLAS
;
A
#
# COMPACT_ATOMS: atom_id res chain seq x y z
N GLU A 1 -4.06 -13.41 14.07
CA GLU A 1 -3.62 -12.43 15.08
C GLU A 1 -2.99 -11.22 14.43
N VAL A 2 -3.50 -10.04 14.77
CA VAL A 2 -2.90 -8.79 14.30
C VAL A 2 -1.67 -8.49 15.15
N ARG A 3 -0.52 -8.34 14.50
CA ARG A 3 0.75 -8.10 15.18
C ARG A 3 1.14 -6.61 15.15
N PHE A 4 0.69 -5.87 14.16
CA PHE A 4 1.00 -4.44 13.98
C PHE A 4 -0.02 -3.80 13.05
N GLU A 5 -0.40 -2.57 13.33
CA GLU A 5 -1.29 -1.77 12.48
C GLU A 5 -0.72 -0.36 12.37
N ASP A 6 -0.92 0.27 11.21
CA ASP A 6 -0.51 1.66 11.03
C ASP A 6 -1.39 2.32 9.95
N TYR A 7 -1.25 3.63 9.83
CA TYR A 7 -1.92 4.46 8.83
C TYR A 7 -0.93 5.52 8.33
N SER A 8 -1.30 6.25 7.26
CA SER A 8 -0.39 7.26 6.68
C SER A 8 -0.08 8.39 7.64
N HIS A 9 1.19 8.71 7.77
CA HIS A 9 1.69 9.82 8.57
C HIS A 9 2.26 10.95 7.70
N GLU A 10 1.99 10.93 6.38
CA GLU A 10 2.50 11.93 5.44
C GLU A 10 1.99 13.33 5.77
N ALA A 11 0.67 13.46 5.99
CA ALA A 11 0.06 14.76 6.25
C ALA A 11 0.53 15.39 7.57
N GLU A 12 0.63 14.60 8.63
CA GLU A 12 1.02 15.12 9.95
C GLU A 12 2.51 15.40 10.07
N THR A 13 3.36 14.72 9.30
CA THR A 13 4.81 14.89 9.36
C THR A 13 5.35 15.78 8.24
N GLY A 14 4.58 15.98 7.17
CA GLY A 14 5.07 16.64 5.97
C GLY A 14 6.11 15.81 5.20
N ASP A 15 6.23 14.51 5.52
CA ASP A 15 7.19 13.60 4.94
C ASP A 15 6.46 12.58 4.05
N GLY A 16 6.64 12.70 2.74
CA GLY A 16 6.00 11.84 1.75
C GLY A 16 6.45 10.38 1.76
N THR A 17 7.47 10.03 2.55
CA THR A 17 7.91 8.64 2.70
C THR A 17 7.21 7.91 3.84
N ARG A 18 6.40 8.59 4.62
CA ARG A 18 5.75 8.03 5.81
C ARG A 18 4.50 7.23 5.46
N HIS A 19 4.68 6.24 4.62
CA HIS A 19 3.65 5.28 4.23
C HIS A 19 3.53 4.19 5.29
N PRO A 20 2.31 3.73 5.62
CA PRO A 20 2.13 2.68 6.64
C PRO A 20 2.74 1.34 6.19
N GLU A 21 2.72 1.04 4.91
CA GLU A 21 3.29 -0.21 4.40
C GLU A 21 4.80 -0.27 4.62
N PHE A 22 5.48 0.86 4.46
CA PHE A 22 6.92 0.94 4.71
C PHE A 22 7.22 0.83 6.20
N ALA A 23 6.41 1.47 7.04
CA ALA A 23 6.53 1.34 8.51
C ALA A 23 6.33 -0.10 8.97
N ILE A 24 5.39 -0.83 8.35
CA ILE A 24 5.17 -2.25 8.62
C ILE A 24 6.45 -3.05 8.29
N ALA A 25 7.08 -2.78 7.16
CA ALA A 25 8.32 -3.46 6.78
C ALA A 25 9.44 -3.20 7.80
N GLN A 26 9.61 -1.96 8.21
CA GLN A 26 10.61 -1.59 9.21
C GLN A 26 10.34 -2.26 10.56
N TRP A 27 9.09 -2.23 11.00
CA TRP A 27 8.68 -2.88 12.25
C TRP A 27 8.94 -4.39 12.21
N ALA A 28 8.55 -5.03 11.10
CA ALA A 28 8.73 -6.48 10.95
C ALA A 28 10.21 -6.87 10.98
N ALA A 29 11.07 -6.08 10.33
CA ALA A 29 12.52 -6.33 10.36
C ALA A 29 13.08 -6.27 11.77
N ALA A 30 12.56 -5.38 12.60
CA ALA A 30 13.04 -5.18 13.97
C ALA A 30 12.42 -6.17 14.98
N ASN A 31 11.23 -6.69 14.72
CA ASN A 31 10.43 -7.40 15.74
C ASN A 31 10.08 -8.85 15.41
N LEU A 32 10.20 -9.27 14.16
CA LEU A 32 9.85 -10.63 13.75
C LEU A 32 11.08 -11.38 13.26
N THR A 33 11.07 -12.70 13.46
CA THR A 33 12.10 -13.57 12.87
C THR A 33 11.90 -13.67 11.36
N ALA A 34 12.90 -14.13 10.62
CA ALA A 34 12.79 -14.34 9.18
C ALA A 34 11.64 -15.28 8.83
N GLU A 35 11.45 -16.34 9.62
CA GLU A 35 10.36 -17.29 9.42
C GLU A 35 8.99 -16.67 9.65
N GLU A 36 8.87 -15.84 10.69
CA GLU A 36 7.63 -15.13 10.99
C GLU A 36 7.30 -14.14 9.88
N ARG A 37 8.29 -13.42 9.37
CA ARG A 37 8.09 -12.48 8.25
C ARG A 37 7.61 -13.21 7.00
N ASP A 38 8.22 -14.33 6.67
CA ASP A 38 7.84 -15.11 5.49
C ASP A 38 6.40 -15.62 5.55
N ARG A 39 5.91 -15.95 6.73
CA ARG A 39 4.54 -16.43 6.94
C ARG A 39 3.52 -15.32 7.15
N ALA A 40 3.97 -14.09 7.36
CA ALA A 40 3.08 -12.97 7.63
C ALA A 40 2.28 -12.60 6.40
N VAL A 41 1.06 -12.11 6.63
CA VAL A 41 0.21 -11.54 5.58
C VAL A 41 0.02 -10.07 5.90
N VAL A 42 0.24 -9.21 4.91
CA VAL A 42 0.02 -7.76 5.05
C VAL A 42 -1.23 -7.39 4.28
N TYR A 43 -2.19 -6.80 4.99
CA TYR A 43 -3.46 -6.33 4.42
C TYR A 43 -3.40 -4.82 4.28
N THR A 44 -3.71 -4.29 3.10
CA THR A 44 -3.69 -2.85 2.85
C THR A 44 -4.96 -2.38 2.14
N SER A 45 -5.30 -1.12 2.34
CA SER A 45 -6.40 -0.50 1.59
C SER A 45 -5.99 -0.24 0.14
N ALA A 46 -4.73 0.14 -0.09
CA ALA A 46 -4.20 0.41 -1.41
C ALA A 46 -2.97 -0.46 -1.67
N GLU A 47 -2.81 -0.90 -2.90
CA GLU A 47 -1.63 -1.64 -3.33
C GLU A 47 -0.35 -0.85 -3.02
N HIS A 48 0.68 -1.53 -2.55
CA HIS A 48 1.98 -0.93 -2.24
C HIS A 48 2.52 -0.14 -3.43
N CYS A 49 3.02 1.07 -3.16
CA CYS A 49 3.79 1.82 -4.14
C CYS A 49 5.16 1.14 -4.35
N PRO A 50 5.94 1.53 -5.37
CA PRO A 50 7.25 0.92 -5.61
C PRO A 50 8.18 0.94 -4.41
N MET A 51 8.22 2.02 -3.64
CA MET A 51 9.03 2.12 -2.42
C MET A 51 8.63 1.06 -1.40
N CYS A 52 7.34 0.95 -1.14
CA CYS A 52 6.82 0.02 -0.13
C CYS A 52 6.91 -1.44 -0.58
N ALA A 53 6.68 -1.71 -1.86
CA ALA A 53 6.84 -3.05 -2.42
C ALA A 53 8.28 -3.51 -2.32
N ALA A 54 9.23 -2.65 -2.65
CA ALA A 54 10.65 -2.96 -2.51
C ALA A 54 11.03 -3.22 -1.05
N GLY A 55 10.58 -2.35 -0.14
CA GLY A 55 10.85 -2.52 1.29
C GLY A 55 10.30 -3.83 1.85
N HIS A 56 9.07 -4.18 1.46
CA HIS A 56 8.42 -5.42 1.84
C HIS A 56 9.25 -6.65 1.40
N ALA A 57 9.71 -6.64 0.16
CA ALA A 57 10.53 -7.72 -0.38
C ALA A 57 11.91 -7.78 0.29
N TRP A 58 12.54 -6.64 0.51
CA TRP A 58 13.85 -6.58 1.13
C TRP A 58 13.88 -7.16 2.54
N VAL A 59 12.81 -7.00 3.31
CA VAL A 59 12.74 -7.57 4.67
C VAL A 59 12.18 -8.99 4.69
N GLY A 60 11.80 -9.53 3.55
CA GLY A 60 11.34 -10.92 3.44
C GLY A 60 9.94 -11.16 3.98
N LEU A 61 9.06 -10.15 3.94
CA LEU A 61 7.66 -10.33 4.29
C LEU A 61 6.94 -11.18 3.24
N GLY A 62 5.87 -11.84 3.66
CA GLY A 62 5.14 -12.76 2.83
C GLY A 62 4.07 -12.11 1.98
N ARG A 63 2.91 -12.73 1.96
CA ARG A 63 1.78 -12.39 1.10
C ARG A 63 1.22 -11.00 1.36
N ILE A 64 0.78 -10.32 0.29
CA ILE A 64 0.07 -9.04 0.37
C ILE A 64 -1.36 -9.23 -0.14
N VAL A 65 -2.33 -8.65 0.58
CA VAL A 65 -3.73 -8.59 0.15
C VAL A 65 -4.13 -7.12 0.16
N PHE A 66 -4.57 -6.59 -0.99
CA PHE A 66 -4.95 -5.18 -1.10
C PHE A 66 -6.40 -5.02 -1.57
N ALA A 67 -7.07 -4.00 -1.06
CA ALA A 67 -8.45 -3.71 -1.42
C ALA A 67 -8.54 -3.00 -2.77
N THR A 68 -7.55 -2.18 -3.11
CA THR A 68 -7.55 -1.31 -4.29
C THR A 68 -6.20 -1.41 -5.00
N SER A 69 -6.22 -1.62 -6.32
CA SER A 69 -4.99 -1.70 -7.10
C SER A 69 -4.42 -0.31 -7.42
N SER A 70 -3.12 -0.27 -7.68
CA SER A 70 -2.44 0.94 -8.15
C SER A 70 -3.05 1.44 -9.46
N ALA A 71 -3.42 0.52 -10.36
CA ALA A 71 -4.06 0.86 -11.62
C ALA A 71 -5.40 1.57 -11.41
N GLN A 72 -6.21 1.09 -10.46
CA GLN A 72 -7.48 1.75 -10.11
C GLN A 72 -7.25 3.16 -9.58
N ILE A 73 -6.30 3.31 -8.67
CA ILE A 73 -5.99 4.63 -8.07
C ILE A 73 -5.51 5.59 -9.15
N LEU A 74 -4.65 5.14 -10.04
CA LEU A 74 -4.17 5.97 -11.16
C LEU A 74 -5.33 6.41 -12.05
N ALA A 75 -6.25 5.50 -12.38
CA ALA A 75 -7.42 5.81 -13.20
C ALA A 75 -8.31 6.85 -12.51
N TRP A 76 -8.56 6.71 -11.21
CA TRP A 76 -9.36 7.67 -10.46
C TRP A 76 -8.70 9.05 -10.38
N ARG A 77 -7.39 9.09 -10.11
CA ARG A 77 -6.66 10.36 -10.08
C ARG A 77 -6.71 11.08 -11.42
N THR A 78 -6.64 10.34 -12.51
CA THR A 78 -6.76 10.89 -13.85
C THR A 78 -8.18 11.42 -14.08
N GLU A 79 -9.21 10.65 -13.72
CA GLU A 79 -10.61 11.04 -13.80
C GLU A 79 -10.90 12.34 -13.02
N TRP A 80 -10.31 12.43 -11.83
CA TRP A 80 -10.53 13.58 -10.94
C TRP A 80 -9.59 14.76 -11.22
N GLU A 81 -8.72 14.61 -12.19
CA GLU A 81 -7.71 15.62 -12.53
C GLU A 81 -6.83 16.03 -11.35
N VAL A 82 -6.54 15.07 -10.48
CA VAL A 82 -5.59 15.25 -9.38
C VAL A 82 -4.18 15.10 -9.95
N GLY A 83 -3.26 15.92 -9.46
CA GLY A 83 -1.90 15.98 -9.98
C GLY A 83 -1.17 14.63 -10.05
N ALA A 84 -0.14 14.58 -10.89
CA ALA A 84 0.63 13.37 -11.14
C ALA A 84 1.34 12.87 -9.87
N MET A 85 1.52 11.54 -9.80
CA MET A 85 2.34 10.92 -8.75
C MET A 85 3.82 11.27 -8.98
N PRO A 86 4.60 11.45 -7.92
CA PRO A 86 6.03 11.76 -8.06
C PRO A 86 6.86 10.56 -8.55
N VAL A 87 6.28 9.38 -8.55
CA VAL A 87 6.93 8.15 -9.00
C VAL A 87 6.06 7.45 -10.04
N ALA A 88 6.68 6.62 -10.88
CA ALA A 88 5.93 5.78 -11.82
C ALA A 88 5.05 4.80 -11.05
N VAL A 89 3.83 4.58 -11.53
CA VAL A 89 2.88 3.66 -10.93
C VAL A 89 3.07 2.28 -11.56
N HIS A 90 3.51 1.33 -10.73
CA HIS A 90 3.70 -0.06 -11.15
C HIS A 90 3.00 -1.01 -10.18
N PRO A 91 2.44 -2.13 -10.68
CA PRO A 91 1.92 -3.16 -9.76
C PRO A 91 3.07 -3.80 -8.98
N ILE A 92 2.75 -4.33 -7.81
CA ILE A 92 3.74 -4.93 -6.89
C ILE A 92 4.67 -5.91 -7.61
N ASN A 93 4.12 -6.77 -8.45
CA ASN A 93 4.91 -7.81 -9.10
C ASN A 93 5.88 -7.29 -10.17
N HIS A 94 5.79 -6.04 -10.59
CA HIS A 94 6.82 -5.41 -11.41
C HIS A 94 8.05 -5.05 -10.58
N ILE A 95 7.86 -4.80 -9.28
CA ILE A 95 8.94 -4.45 -8.35
C ILE A 95 9.49 -5.70 -7.68
N ALA A 96 8.59 -6.60 -7.26
CA ALA A 96 8.94 -7.83 -6.56
C ALA A 96 8.19 -9.00 -7.21
N PRO A 97 8.76 -9.59 -8.29
CA PRO A 97 8.04 -10.58 -9.10
C PRO A 97 7.64 -11.86 -8.37
N HIS A 98 8.33 -12.21 -7.30
CA HIS A 98 8.11 -13.46 -6.56
C HIS A 98 7.03 -13.36 -5.48
N LEU A 99 6.57 -12.14 -5.14
CA LEU A 99 5.57 -11.99 -4.09
C LEU A 99 4.21 -12.53 -4.52
N THR A 100 3.53 -13.20 -3.59
CA THR A 100 2.15 -13.63 -3.78
C THR A 100 1.24 -12.48 -3.37
N VAL A 101 0.42 -12.00 -4.29
CA VAL A 101 -0.48 -10.88 -4.03
C VAL A 101 -1.92 -11.26 -4.40
N ALA A 102 -2.88 -10.67 -3.71
CA ALA A 102 -4.30 -10.84 -4.01
C ALA A 102 -5.00 -9.48 -3.89
N GLY A 103 -5.94 -9.24 -4.79
CA GLY A 103 -6.73 -8.02 -4.87
C GLY A 103 -6.94 -7.63 -6.33
N PRO A 104 -7.74 -6.59 -6.62
CA PRO A 104 -8.51 -5.81 -5.65
C PRO A 104 -9.75 -6.55 -5.13
N VAL A 105 -10.39 -5.98 -4.11
CA VAL A 105 -11.65 -6.49 -3.54
C VAL A 105 -12.73 -5.47 -3.90
N PRO A 106 -13.64 -5.76 -4.85
CA PRO A 106 -14.54 -4.77 -5.42
C PRO A 106 -15.34 -3.93 -4.42
N GLU A 107 -15.95 -4.57 -3.42
CA GLU A 107 -16.77 -3.86 -2.43
C GLU A 107 -15.92 -2.88 -1.59
N LEU A 108 -14.72 -3.31 -1.22
CA LEU A 108 -13.80 -2.47 -0.45
C LEU A 108 -13.18 -1.38 -1.31
N ALA A 109 -12.91 -1.69 -2.59
CA ALA A 109 -12.36 -0.71 -3.52
C ALA A 109 -13.30 0.49 -3.68
N GLN A 110 -14.62 0.28 -3.71
CA GLN A 110 -15.58 1.37 -3.79
C GLN A 110 -15.54 2.26 -2.54
N ARG A 111 -15.37 1.66 -1.37
CA ARG A 111 -15.22 2.41 -0.12
C ARG A 111 -13.93 3.22 -0.10
N VAL A 112 -12.84 2.64 -0.56
CA VAL A 112 -11.55 3.33 -0.67
C VAL A 112 -11.66 4.48 -1.66
N ARG A 113 -12.32 4.26 -2.81
CA ARG A 113 -12.54 5.30 -3.81
C ARG A 113 -13.23 6.52 -3.21
N ALA A 114 -14.32 6.29 -2.45
CA ALA A 114 -15.06 7.37 -1.80
C ALA A 114 -14.20 8.16 -0.82
N LEU A 115 -13.37 7.46 -0.04
CA LEU A 115 -12.46 8.09 0.93
C LEU A 115 -11.37 8.90 0.23
N LEU A 116 -10.78 8.37 -0.84
CA LEU A 116 -9.75 9.07 -1.61
C LEU A 116 -10.33 10.30 -2.31
N ARG A 117 -11.54 10.19 -2.84
CA ARG A 117 -12.23 11.31 -3.48
C ARG A 117 -12.46 12.44 -2.48
N ARG A 118 -12.89 12.11 -1.28
CA ARG A 118 -13.07 13.08 -0.19
C ARG A 118 -11.75 13.71 0.21
N SER A 119 -10.70 12.89 0.35
CA SER A 119 -9.35 13.35 0.68
C SER A 119 -8.79 14.32 -0.36
N ALA A 120 -9.20 14.19 -1.61
CA ALA A 120 -8.81 15.10 -2.70
C ALA A 120 -9.64 16.38 -2.72
N GLY A 121 -10.54 16.59 -1.75
CA GLY A 121 -11.37 17.77 -1.65
C GLY A 121 -12.61 17.74 -2.55
N LEU A 122 -12.95 16.57 -3.09
CA LEU A 122 -14.10 16.40 -3.97
C LEU A 122 -15.31 15.86 -3.20
N ALA A 123 -16.52 16.18 -3.68
CA ALA A 123 -17.74 15.64 -3.08
C ALA A 123 -17.78 14.13 -3.29
N SER A 124 -18.17 13.43 -2.25
CA SER A 124 -18.29 11.97 -2.29
C SER A 124 -19.52 11.51 -3.08
#